data_e2bd6bb9e4dedc524fbcfad3bc19abc2
#
_entry.id   e2bd6bb9e4dedc524fbcfad3bc19abc2
#
_cell.length_a   1.000
_cell.length_b   1.000
_cell.length_c   1.000
_cell.angle_alpha   90.00
_cell.angle_beta   90.00
_cell.angle_gamma   90.00
#
_symmetry.space_group_name_H-M   'P 1'
#
loop_
_entity.id
_entity.type
_entity.pdbx_description
1 polymer ?
#
loop_
_entity_poly.entity_id
_entity_poly.type
_entity_poly.pdbx_seq_one_letter_code
_entity_poly.pdbx_strand_id
1 'polypeptide(L)'
;MSGMSMQVFDRGVVRRHRDRAAASVPAVAPILVDAAERLLDRLDDITRPFTRALDVGGRGVVAPMLRAREIETVSCDLSPAMAARAGAPGVAADEEALPFADGAFDLVVASLSLHWVNDLPGALIQLRRALRPDGLLLASLPALGSLAELRVALTEAETALTGGASPRVSPFPDLRDCAALLQRAGFALPVADVEEITLLYADRLALLRDLRAAGETNAVSLRDRRIPPRALFPAALANLPNRDGRARVTLRLAMMTGWAPSPTQQQPLKPGSATASLADALRRS
;
A
#
# COMPACT_ATOMS: atom_id res chain seq x y z
N MET A 1 23.34 11.71 -20.33
CA MET A 1 22.40 12.65 -19.70
C MET A 1 21.79 11.90 -18.52
N SER A 2 22.25 12.18 -17.30
CA SER A 2 21.71 11.58 -16.08
C SER A 2 20.29 12.14 -15.90
N GLY A 3 19.26 11.31 -16.13
CA GLY A 3 17.89 11.67 -15.87
C GLY A 3 17.75 11.95 -14.38
N MET A 4 17.54 13.21 -13.99
CA MET A 4 17.12 13.55 -12.64
C MET A 4 15.77 12.82 -12.42
N SER A 5 15.80 11.72 -11.68
CA SER A 5 14.58 11.08 -11.16
C SER A 5 13.83 12.14 -10.35
N MET A 6 12.62 12.47 -10.77
CA MET A 6 11.79 13.46 -10.08
C MET A 6 11.36 12.86 -8.74
N GLN A 7 12.01 13.26 -7.66
CA GLN A 7 11.67 12.79 -6.31
C GLN A 7 10.35 13.44 -5.86
N VAL A 8 9.27 12.66 -5.95
CA VAL A 8 7.94 13.06 -5.47
C VAL A 8 7.91 13.10 -3.94
N PHE A 9 8.62 12.17 -3.29
CA PHE A 9 8.63 11.98 -1.84
C PHE A 9 10.02 12.16 -1.24
N ASP A 10 10.07 12.81 -0.09
CA ASP A 10 11.27 12.94 0.74
C ASP A 10 11.40 11.68 1.62
N ARG A 11 12.17 10.67 1.16
CA ARG A 11 12.36 9.37 1.84
C ARG A 11 12.90 9.54 3.26
N GLY A 12 13.76 10.53 3.49
CA GLY A 12 14.26 10.84 4.83
C GLY A 12 13.15 11.33 5.77
N VAL A 13 12.17 12.07 5.26
CA VAL A 13 10.98 12.49 6.02
C VAL A 13 10.07 11.29 6.27
N VAL A 14 9.82 10.43 5.28
CA VAL A 14 9.04 9.19 5.45
C VAL A 14 9.62 8.36 6.58
N ARG A 15 10.94 8.09 6.55
CA ARG A 15 11.61 7.35 7.62
C ARG A 15 11.39 7.98 9.00
N ARG A 16 11.60 9.30 9.14
CA ARG A 16 11.39 9.99 10.42
C ARG A 16 9.94 9.94 10.91
N HIS A 17 8.97 9.98 9.97
CA HIS A 17 7.55 9.85 10.32
C HIS A 17 7.25 8.45 10.86
N ARG A 18 7.73 7.41 10.19
CA ARG A 18 7.60 6.01 10.62
C ARG A 18 8.32 5.75 11.96
N ASP A 19 9.56 6.26 12.14
CA ASP A 19 10.29 6.12 13.41
C ASP A 19 9.50 6.70 14.57
N ARG A 20 8.92 7.91 14.42
CA ARG A 20 8.11 8.56 15.47
C ARG A 20 6.79 7.83 15.71
N ALA A 21 6.20 7.27 14.68
CA ALA A 21 4.91 6.56 14.75
C ALA A 21 5.03 5.18 15.39
N ALA A 22 6.21 4.58 15.43
CA ALA A 22 6.40 3.19 15.85
C ALA A 22 5.75 2.86 17.21
N ALA A 23 5.83 3.74 18.19
CA ALA A 23 5.20 3.55 19.50
C ALA A 23 3.67 3.73 19.48
N SER A 24 3.12 4.47 18.50
CA SER A 24 1.69 4.80 18.42
C SER A 24 0.88 3.93 17.43
N VAL A 25 1.54 3.06 16.66
CA VAL A 25 0.85 2.12 15.75
C VAL A 25 -0.31 1.35 16.40
N PRO A 26 -0.24 0.90 17.67
CA PRO A 26 -1.36 0.23 18.32
C PRO A 26 -2.67 1.02 18.31
N ALA A 27 -2.61 2.35 18.32
CA ALA A 27 -3.80 3.19 18.27
C ALA A 27 -4.58 3.11 16.95
N VAL A 28 -3.89 2.75 15.85
CA VAL A 28 -4.46 2.61 14.50
C VAL A 28 -4.44 1.16 14.01
N ALA A 29 -4.09 0.22 14.87
CA ALA A 29 -4.05 -1.19 14.52
C ALA A 29 -5.35 -1.70 13.88
N PRO A 30 -6.58 -1.32 14.32
CA PRO A 30 -7.80 -1.79 13.68
C PRO A 30 -7.87 -1.49 12.18
N ILE A 31 -7.42 -0.31 11.73
CA ILE A 31 -7.43 0.07 10.30
C ILE A 31 -6.37 -0.73 9.53
N LEU A 32 -5.17 -0.89 10.13
CA LEU A 32 -4.07 -1.61 9.50
C LEU A 32 -4.35 -3.13 9.43
N VAL A 33 -5.01 -3.68 10.45
CA VAL A 33 -5.42 -5.09 10.50
C VAL A 33 -6.50 -5.34 9.44
N ASP A 34 -7.56 -4.52 9.37
CA ASP A 34 -8.62 -4.67 8.36
C ASP A 34 -8.04 -4.64 6.93
N ALA A 35 -7.13 -3.70 6.65
CA ALA A 35 -6.46 -3.64 5.35
C ALA A 35 -5.56 -4.86 5.07
N ALA A 36 -4.90 -5.41 6.09
CA ALA A 36 -4.05 -6.59 5.97
C ALA A 36 -4.89 -7.87 5.82
N GLU A 37 -5.99 -8.02 6.57
CA GLU A 37 -6.92 -9.15 6.46
C GLU A 37 -7.47 -9.26 5.04
N ARG A 38 -8.05 -8.18 4.51
CA ARG A 38 -8.56 -8.14 3.11
C ARG A 38 -7.50 -8.55 2.07
N LEU A 39 -6.24 -8.20 2.32
CA LEU A 39 -5.15 -8.58 1.43
C LEU A 39 -4.78 -10.06 1.60
N LEU A 40 -4.74 -10.57 2.83
CA LEU A 40 -4.36 -11.95 3.15
C LEU A 40 -5.48 -12.97 2.90
N ASP A 41 -6.75 -12.56 2.88
CA ASP A 41 -7.89 -13.44 2.52
C ASP A 41 -7.73 -14.01 1.11
N ARG A 42 -7.00 -13.33 0.22
CA ARG A 42 -6.66 -13.83 -1.12
C ARG A 42 -5.80 -15.10 -1.09
N LEU A 43 -5.11 -15.39 0.01
CA LEU A 43 -4.36 -16.64 0.19
C LEU A 43 -5.29 -17.84 0.36
N ASP A 44 -6.51 -17.62 0.86
CA ASP A 44 -7.47 -18.70 1.15
C ASP A 44 -8.06 -19.29 -0.14
N ASP A 45 -8.02 -18.54 -1.25
CA ASP A 45 -8.40 -19.00 -2.58
C ASP A 45 -7.29 -19.76 -3.32
N ILE A 46 -6.08 -19.85 -2.72
CA ILE A 46 -4.91 -20.45 -3.35
C ILE A 46 -4.60 -21.79 -2.70
N THR A 47 -4.67 -22.86 -3.48
CA THR A 47 -4.41 -24.23 -2.99
C THR A 47 -2.95 -24.53 -2.71
N ARG A 48 -2.04 -23.70 -3.24
CA ARG A 48 -0.59 -23.85 -3.06
C ARG A 48 -0.16 -23.39 -1.66
N PRO A 49 0.64 -24.18 -0.92
CA PRO A 49 1.19 -23.74 0.35
C PRO A 49 2.32 -22.72 0.14
N PHE A 50 2.38 -21.75 1.04
CA PHE A 50 3.52 -20.81 1.16
C PHE A 50 4.27 -21.15 2.44
N THR A 51 5.61 -21.07 2.39
CA THR A 51 6.47 -21.48 3.50
C THR A 51 7.37 -20.35 4.00
N ARG A 52 7.72 -19.40 3.11
CA ARG A 52 8.66 -18.32 3.45
C ARG A 52 8.23 -17.00 2.84
N ALA A 53 7.83 -16.06 3.69
CA ALA A 53 7.31 -14.77 3.30
C ALA A 53 8.27 -13.62 3.63
N LEU A 54 8.20 -12.57 2.79
CA LEU A 54 8.72 -11.24 3.07
C LEU A 54 7.54 -10.29 3.36
N ASP A 55 7.51 -9.72 4.55
CA ASP A 55 6.61 -8.64 4.93
C ASP A 55 7.31 -7.29 4.70
N VAL A 56 6.82 -6.48 3.78
CA VAL A 56 7.41 -5.18 3.40
C VAL A 56 6.58 -4.03 3.99
N GLY A 57 7.11 -3.39 5.01
CA GLY A 57 6.50 -2.21 5.63
C GLY A 57 5.19 -2.49 6.36
N GLY A 58 4.94 -3.72 6.81
CA GLY A 58 3.71 -4.14 7.50
C GLY A 58 3.56 -3.62 8.93
N ARG A 59 4.45 -2.78 9.40
CA ARG A 59 4.40 -2.05 10.71
C ARG A 59 4.18 -2.95 11.93
N GLY A 60 4.57 -4.24 11.84
CA GLY A 60 4.34 -5.22 12.90
C GLY A 60 2.91 -5.77 12.96
N VAL A 61 2.12 -5.59 11.91
CA VAL A 61 0.76 -6.14 11.76
C VAL A 61 0.78 -7.40 10.91
N VAL A 62 1.36 -7.34 9.71
CA VAL A 62 1.31 -8.43 8.71
C VAL A 62 2.11 -9.66 9.16
N ALA A 63 3.35 -9.48 9.64
CA ALA A 63 4.20 -10.60 10.01
C ALA A 63 3.60 -11.54 11.07
N PRO A 64 2.98 -11.05 12.17
CA PRO A 64 2.28 -11.95 13.10
C PRO A 64 1.13 -12.72 12.44
N MET A 65 0.39 -12.12 11.51
CA MET A 65 -0.72 -12.78 10.80
C MET A 65 -0.22 -13.89 9.87
N LEU A 66 0.91 -13.69 9.20
CA LEU A 66 1.56 -14.70 8.37
C LEU A 66 2.12 -15.85 9.20
N ARG A 67 2.76 -15.54 10.35
CA ARG A 67 3.27 -16.55 11.28
C ARG A 67 2.14 -17.39 11.89
N ALA A 68 0.98 -16.80 12.17
CA ALA A 68 -0.20 -17.53 12.62
C ALA A 68 -0.74 -18.51 11.55
N ARG A 69 -0.39 -18.31 10.28
CA ARG A 69 -0.63 -19.23 9.15
C ARG A 69 0.54 -20.23 8.93
N GLU A 70 1.45 -20.33 9.89
CA GLU A 70 2.64 -21.20 9.86
C GLU A 70 3.64 -20.84 8.74
N ILE A 71 3.63 -19.59 8.27
CA ILE A 71 4.56 -19.09 7.25
C ILE A 71 5.75 -18.41 7.92
N GLU A 72 6.97 -18.93 7.70
CA GLU A 72 8.22 -18.26 8.13
C GLU A 72 8.28 -16.86 7.53
N THR A 73 8.38 -15.82 8.35
CA THR A 73 8.27 -14.44 7.86
C THR A 73 9.46 -13.60 8.28
N VAL A 74 10.14 -13.05 7.28
CA VAL A 74 11.11 -11.96 7.43
C VAL A 74 10.38 -10.64 7.20
N SER A 75 10.61 -9.64 8.05
CA SER A 75 10.02 -8.31 7.86
C SER A 75 11.08 -7.29 7.48
N CYS A 76 10.75 -6.34 6.61
CA CYS A 76 11.58 -5.18 6.35
C CYS A 76 10.76 -3.89 6.39
N ASP A 77 11.39 -2.80 6.81
CA ASP A 77 10.83 -1.45 6.81
C ASP A 77 11.95 -0.42 6.66
N LEU A 78 11.66 0.70 6.01
CA LEU A 78 12.57 1.85 5.92
C LEU A 78 12.96 2.38 7.32
N SER A 79 12.07 2.24 8.30
CA SER A 79 12.26 2.63 9.70
C SER A 79 12.79 1.44 10.51
N PRO A 80 13.97 1.54 11.13
CA PRO A 80 14.45 0.53 12.08
C PRO A 80 13.47 0.27 13.22
N ALA A 81 12.80 1.33 13.71
CA ALA A 81 11.82 1.20 14.79
C ALA A 81 10.59 0.39 14.36
N MET A 82 10.12 0.56 13.11
CA MET A 82 9.03 -0.26 12.55
C MET A 82 9.47 -1.69 12.28
N ALA A 83 10.67 -1.91 11.73
CA ALA A 83 11.21 -3.24 11.52
C ALA A 83 11.31 -4.04 12.83
N ALA A 84 11.74 -3.39 13.92
CA ALA A 84 11.81 -4.00 15.23
C ALA A 84 10.44 -4.41 15.80
N ARG A 85 9.36 -3.68 15.45
CA ARG A 85 7.98 -4.01 15.87
C ARG A 85 7.47 -5.32 15.28
N ALA A 86 7.91 -5.68 14.09
CA ALA A 86 7.49 -6.91 13.43
C ALA A 86 8.04 -8.19 14.10
N GLY A 87 8.93 -8.04 15.04
CA GLY A 87 9.66 -9.14 15.68
C GLY A 87 10.78 -9.67 14.78
N ALA A 88 11.56 -10.60 15.30
CA ALA A 88 12.66 -11.23 14.55
C ALA A 88 12.16 -12.31 13.58
N PRO A 89 12.77 -12.45 12.38
CA PRO A 89 13.80 -11.57 11.85
C PRO A 89 13.22 -10.30 11.23
N GLY A 90 13.74 -9.14 11.61
CA GLY A 90 13.39 -7.83 11.09
C GLY A 90 14.61 -7.10 10.53
N VAL A 91 14.49 -6.49 9.36
CA VAL A 91 15.58 -5.81 8.63
C VAL A 91 15.18 -4.36 8.35
N ALA A 92 16.03 -3.40 8.71
CA ALA A 92 15.86 -2.02 8.26
C ALA A 92 16.37 -1.92 6.81
N ALA A 93 15.45 -1.72 5.87
CA ALA A 93 15.78 -1.67 4.44
C ALA A 93 14.86 -0.70 3.70
N ASP A 94 15.38 -0.09 2.63
CA ASP A 94 14.59 0.73 1.72
C ASP A 94 13.93 -0.17 0.68
N GLU A 95 12.65 0.06 0.43
CA GLU A 95 11.88 -0.64 -0.61
C GLU A 95 12.46 -0.38 -2.03
N GLU A 96 13.22 0.70 -2.19
CA GLU A 96 13.94 1.03 -3.44
C GLU A 96 15.31 0.33 -3.54
N ALA A 97 15.79 -0.33 -2.46
CA ALA A 97 17.07 -1.02 -2.40
C ALA A 97 17.02 -2.22 -1.45
N LEU A 98 16.31 -3.27 -1.84
CA LEU A 98 16.09 -4.45 -1.01
C LEU A 98 17.35 -5.32 -0.90
N PRO A 99 17.79 -5.69 0.33
CA PRO A 99 19.02 -6.47 0.55
C PRO A 99 18.78 -7.99 0.52
N PHE A 100 17.87 -8.46 -0.31
CA PHE A 100 17.52 -9.88 -0.36
C PHE A 100 18.04 -10.53 -1.66
N ALA A 101 18.44 -11.80 -1.54
CA ALA A 101 18.81 -12.60 -2.70
C ALA A 101 17.62 -12.89 -3.61
N ASP A 102 17.90 -13.12 -4.89
CA ASP A 102 16.90 -13.54 -5.87
C ASP A 102 16.32 -14.90 -5.45
N GLY A 103 15.00 -15.06 -5.54
CA GLY A 103 14.29 -16.29 -5.24
C GLY A 103 14.30 -16.69 -3.75
N ALA A 104 14.53 -15.75 -2.84
CA ALA A 104 14.59 -16.03 -1.40
C ALA A 104 13.22 -16.37 -0.77
N PHE A 105 12.12 -15.95 -1.37
CA PHE A 105 10.77 -16.05 -0.81
C PHE A 105 9.79 -16.69 -1.80
N ASP A 106 8.75 -17.33 -1.28
CA ASP A 106 7.60 -17.79 -2.09
C ASP A 106 6.38 -16.87 -1.98
N LEU A 107 6.38 -15.97 -0.98
CA LEU A 107 5.34 -14.97 -0.78
C LEU A 107 5.99 -13.63 -0.44
N VAL A 108 5.50 -12.56 -1.04
CA VAL A 108 5.81 -11.18 -0.63
C VAL A 108 4.50 -10.47 -0.33
N VAL A 109 4.41 -9.85 0.83
CA VAL A 109 3.25 -9.06 1.24
C VAL A 109 3.70 -7.62 1.54
N ALA A 110 3.06 -6.65 0.88
CA ALA A 110 3.34 -5.23 1.04
C ALA A 110 2.04 -4.47 1.35
N SER A 111 1.62 -4.48 2.63
CA SER A 111 0.37 -3.83 3.05
C SER A 111 0.59 -2.36 3.37
N LEU A 112 -0.04 -1.45 2.61
CA LEU A 112 -0.01 0.00 2.81
C LEU A 112 1.42 0.56 2.95
N SER A 113 2.38 0.06 2.16
CA SER A 113 3.80 0.44 2.29
C SER A 113 4.40 1.13 1.07
N LEU A 114 3.99 0.76 -0.14
CA LEU A 114 4.66 1.18 -1.38
C LEU A 114 4.28 2.58 -1.90
N HIS A 115 3.33 3.26 -1.31
CA HIS A 115 2.82 4.56 -1.77
C HIS A 115 3.75 5.76 -1.46
N TRP A 116 4.84 5.54 -0.72
CA TRP A 116 5.89 6.53 -0.47
C TRP A 116 7.16 6.29 -1.29
N VAL A 117 7.15 5.31 -2.19
CA VAL A 117 8.28 4.95 -3.04
C VAL A 117 8.33 5.88 -4.26
N ASN A 118 9.51 6.41 -4.61
CA ASN A 118 9.67 7.28 -5.79
C ASN A 118 9.79 6.46 -7.08
N ASP A 119 10.53 5.34 -7.03
CA ASP A 119 10.64 4.38 -8.14
C ASP A 119 9.82 3.12 -7.86
N LEU A 120 8.50 3.25 -7.91
CA LEU A 120 7.59 2.11 -7.71
C LEU A 120 7.82 0.98 -8.74
N PRO A 121 8.05 1.24 -10.04
CA PRO A 121 8.44 0.20 -10.98
C PRO A 121 9.70 -0.56 -10.56
N GLY A 122 10.75 0.14 -10.17
CA GLY A 122 12.01 -0.46 -9.70
C GLY A 122 11.83 -1.29 -8.43
N ALA A 123 11.04 -0.80 -7.47
CA ALA A 123 10.71 -1.55 -6.25
C ALA A 123 9.95 -2.84 -6.58
N LEU A 124 8.93 -2.79 -7.46
CA LEU A 124 8.19 -3.97 -7.89
C LEU A 124 9.09 -5.00 -8.60
N ILE A 125 10.06 -4.56 -9.41
CA ILE A 125 11.04 -5.45 -10.03
C ILE A 125 11.89 -6.15 -8.96
N GLN A 126 12.34 -5.44 -7.93
CA GLN A 126 13.13 -6.02 -6.83
C GLN A 126 12.29 -7.02 -6.02
N LEU A 127 11.03 -6.70 -5.72
CA LEU A 127 10.11 -7.62 -5.06
C LEU A 127 9.89 -8.90 -5.88
N ARG A 128 9.70 -8.76 -7.22
CA ARG A 128 9.59 -9.90 -8.11
C ARG A 128 10.88 -10.77 -8.13
N ARG A 129 12.05 -10.14 -8.13
CA ARG A 129 13.33 -10.86 -8.08
C ARG A 129 13.52 -11.62 -6.76
N ALA A 130 13.08 -11.07 -5.66
CA ALA A 130 13.12 -11.73 -4.36
C ALA A 130 12.19 -12.95 -4.29
N LEU A 131 11.18 -13.04 -5.16
CA LEU A 131 10.30 -14.20 -5.30
C LEU A 131 10.95 -15.30 -6.14
N ARG A 132 10.83 -16.55 -5.68
CA ARG A 132 11.14 -17.73 -6.49
C ARG A 132 10.12 -17.88 -7.63
N PRO A 133 10.41 -18.66 -8.69
CA PRO A 133 9.43 -18.96 -9.73
C PRO A 133 8.12 -19.46 -9.12
N ASP A 134 6.98 -18.99 -9.63
CA ASP A 134 5.65 -19.20 -9.04
C ASP A 134 5.46 -18.61 -7.64
N GLY A 135 6.31 -17.73 -7.17
CA GLY A 135 6.09 -16.98 -5.94
C GLY A 135 5.02 -15.90 -6.15
N LEU A 136 4.32 -15.54 -5.09
CA LEU A 136 3.19 -14.60 -5.10
C LEU A 136 3.57 -13.27 -4.48
N LEU A 137 3.20 -12.18 -5.14
CA LEU A 137 3.12 -10.83 -4.57
C LEU A 137 1.68 -10.50 -4.23
N LEU A 138 1.44 -10.10 -2.98
CA LEU A 138 0.24 -9.39 -2.54
C LEU A 138 0.65 -8.00 -2.07
N ALA A 139 0.08 -6.96 -2.68
CA ALA A 139 0.35 -5.59 -2.26
C ALA A 139 -0.93 -4.77 -2.17
N SER A 140 -1.00 -3.88 -1.18
CA SER A 140 -2.04 -2.86 -1.10
C SER A 140 -1.43 -1.48 -0.93
N LEU A 141 -2.05 -0.49 -1.57
CA LEU A 141 -1.67 0.90 -1.42
C LEU A 141 -2.89 1.83 -1.59
N PRO A 142 -2.89 3.01 -0.99
CA PRO A 142 -3.94 3.98 -1.23
C PRO A 142 -4.01 4.35 -2.71
N ALA A 143 -5.21 4.27 -3.30
CA ALA A 143 -5.49 4.61 -4.69
C ALA A 143 -6.11 6.00 -4.82
N LEU A 144 -6.20 6.48 -6.05
CA LEU A 144 -6.86 7.74 -6.41
C LEU A 144 -8.28 7.78 -5.80
N GLY A 145 -8.59 8.87 -5.11
CA GLY A 145 -9.82 9.04 -4.33
C GLY A 145 -9.64 8.80 -2.83
N SER A 146 -8.55 8.16 -2.37
CA SER A 146 -8.24 8.09 -0.95
C SER A 146 -8.04 9.48 -0.36
N LEU A 147 -8.66 9.71 0.83
CA LEU A 147 -8.60 10.98 1.55
C LEU A 147 -9.02 12.19 0.69
N ALA A 148 -9.87 11.98 -0.32
CA ALA A 148 -10.31 13.06 -1.22
C ALA A 148 -11.01 14.18 -0.43
N GLU A 149 -11.83 13.82 0.55
CA GLU A 149 -12.54 14.76 1.42
C GLU A 149 -11.56 15.63 2.21
N LEU A 150 -10.50 15.03 2.77
CA LEU A 150 -9.46 15.76 3.50
C LEU A 150 -8.64 16.65 2.54
N ARG A 151 -8.34 16.17 1.33
CA ARG A 151 -7.62 16.94 0.31
C ARG A 151 -8.40 18.20 -0.07
N VAL A 152 -9.69 18.06 -0.38
CA VAL A 152 -10.56 19.19 -0.75
C VAL A 152 -10.64 20.18 0.41
N ALA A 153 -10.97 19.71 1.61
CA ALA A 153 -11.11 20.54 2.80
C ALA A 153 -9.82 21.33 3.14
N LEU A 154 -8.65 20.70 3.03
CA LEU A 154 -7.37 21.37 3.26
C LEU A 154 -7.07 22.41 2.17
N THR A 155 -7.34 22.09 0.89
CA THR A 155 -7.11 23.00 -0.22
C THR A 155 -7.98 24.24 -0.11
N GLU A 156 -9.27 24.08 0.17
CA GLU A 156 -10.21 25.19 0.33
C GLU A 156 -9.84 26.08 1.52
N ALA A 157 -9.57 25.47 2.68
CA ALA A 157 -9.19 26.21 3.88
C ALA A 157 -7.88 26.99 3.70
N GLU A 158 -6.87 26.38 3.04
CA GLU A 158 -5.57 27.06 2.80
C GLU A 158 -5.74 28.19 1.79
N THR A 159 -6.48 27.97 0.70
CA THR A 159 -6.76 29.02 -0.30
C THR A 159 -7.48 30.21 0.32
N ALA A 160 -8.48 29.95 1.19
CA ALA A 160 -9.18 31.02 1.88
C ALA A 160 -8.30 31.82 2.86
N LEU A 161 -7.33 31.16 3.50
CA LEU A 161 -6.47 31.79 4.51
C LEU A 161 -5.23 32.49 3.91
N THR A 162 -4.70 31.99 2.79
CA THR A 162 -3.37 32.41 2.27
C THR A 162 -3.39 32.83 0.79
N GLY A 163 -4.52 32.67 0.11
CA GLY A 163 -4.66 32.97 -1.33
C GLY A 163 -4.08 31.89 -2.24
N GLY A 164 -3.63 30.76 -1.70
CA GLY A 164 -3.10 29.62 -2.47
C GLY A 164 -3.09 28.34 -1.66
N ALA A 165 -2.75 27.22 -2.27
CA ALA A 165 -2.68 25.94 -1.59
C ALA A 165 -1.39 25.17 -1.95
N SER A 166 -0.87 24.43 -0.98
CA SER A 166 0.28 23.53 -1.15
C SER A 166 -0.17 22.06 -1.10
N PRO A 167 0.62 21.12 -1.66
CA PRO A 167 0.32 19.69 -1.53
C PRO A 167 0.35 19.26 -0.07
N ARG A 168 -0.81 18.91 0.51
CA ARG A 168 -0.93 18.44 1.90
C ARG A 168 -1.31 16.98 2.03
N VAL A 169 -1.97 16.43 1.01
CA VAL A 169 -2.29 15.01 0.89
C VAL A 169 -1.50 14.43 -0.28
N SER A 170 -0.86 13.29 -0.08
CA SER A 170 -0.05 12.59 -1.08
C SER A 170 -0.82 12.34 -2.39
N PRO A 171 -0.20 12.45 -3.57
CA PRO A 171 -0.77 11.90 -4.78
C PRO A 171 -0.83 10.37 -4.67
N PHE A 172 -1.92 9.79 -5.15
CA PHE A 172 -2.10 8.34 -5.20
C PHE A 172 -2.33 7.88 -6.65
N PRO A 173 -1.86 6.68 -7.04
CA PRO A 173 -2.01 6.17 -8.38
C PRO A 173 -3.47 5.81 -8.72
N ASP A 174 -3.79 5.81 -10.00
CA ASP A 174 -5.02 5.21 -10.51
C ASP A 174 -4.89 3.68 -10.53
N LEU A 175 -6.00 2.96 -10.44
CA LEU A 175 -6.03 1.50 -10.49
C LEU A 175 -5.43 0.94 -11.80
N ARG A 176 -5.68 1.61 -12.92
CA ARG A 176 -5.14 1.20 -14.23
C ARG A 176 -3.62 1.28 -14.26
N ASP A 177 -3.05 2.29 -13.60
CA ASP A 177 -1.61 2.44 -13.46
C ASP A 177 -1.03 1.29 -12.63
N CYS A 178 -1.70 0.85 -11.57
CA CYS A 178 -1.29 -0.28 -10.73
C CYS A 178 -1.19 -1.59 -11.53
N ALA A 179 -2.18 -1.91 -12.35
CA ALA A 179 -2.15 -3.10 -13.20
C ALA A 179 -1.03 -3.02 -14.25
N ALA A 180 -0.85 -1.86 -14.89
CA ALA A 180 0.20 -1.63 -15.87
C ALA A 180 1.61 -1.72 -15.23
N LEU A 181 1.76 -1.26 -13.98
CA LEU A 181 3.02 -1.35 -13.23
C LEU A 181 3.41 -2.80 -12.95
N LEU A 182 2.47 -3.67 -12.55
CA LEU A 182 2.72 -5.10 -12.37
C LEU A 182 3.20 -5.76 -13.69
N GLN A 183 2.54 -5.45 -14.80
CA GLN A 183 2.93 -5.96 -16.12
C GLN A 183 4.34 -5.49 -16.50
N ARG A 184 4.64 -4.20 -16.33
CA ARG A 184 5.95 -3.61 -16.63
C ARG A 184 7.06 -4.16 -15.72
N ALA A 185 6.75 -4.48 -14.47
CA ALA A 185 7.66 -5.16 -13.55
C ALA A 185 7.87 -6.64 -13.91
N GLY A 186 7.12 -7.19 -14.89
CA GLY A 186 7.27 -8.55 -15.39
C GLY A 186 6.58 -9.61 -14.52
N PHE A 187 5.56 -9.24 -13.75
CA PHE A 187 4.71 -10.22 -13.08
C PHE A 187 3.81 -10.93 -14.09
N ALA A 188 3.61 -12.22 -13.89
CA ALA A 188 2.61 -13.00 -14.59
C ALA A 188 1.27 -12.90 -13.88
N LEU A 189 0.18 -13.09 -14.65
CA LEU A 189 -1.20 -13.07 -14.15
C LEU A 189 -1.52 -11.86 -13.24
N PRO A 190 -1.15 -10.63 -13.65
CA PRO A 190 -1.33 -9.46 -12.81
C PRO A 190 -2.81 -9.13 -12.67
N VAL A 191 -3.26 -8.95 -11.44
CA VAL A 191 -4.61 -8.49 -11.09
C VAL A 191 -4.49 -7.24 -10.22
N ALA A 192 -5.32 -6.25 -10.49
CA ALA A 192 -5.49 -5.10 -9.65
C ALA A 192 -6.99 -4.78 -9.52
N ASP A 193 -7.46 -4.65 -8.31
CA ASP A 193 -8.83 -4.25 -7.97
C ASP A 193 -8.84 -3.19 -6.87
N VAL A 194 -9.99 -2.62 -6.56
CA VAL A 194 -10.14 -1.58 -5.54
C VAL A 194 -11.12 -2.02 -4.48
N GLU A 195 -10.69 -1.88 -3.23
CA GLU A 195 -11.58 -1.95 -2.07
C GLU A 195 -11.73 -0.57 -1.43
N GLU A 196 -12.88 -0.31 -0.86
CA GLU A 196 -13.20 0.95 -0.21
C GLU A 196 -13.53 0.75 1.27
N ILE A 197 -12.85 1.52 2.12
CA ILE A 197 -13.09 1.56 3.54
C ILE A 197 -13.61 2.97 3.87
N THR A 198 -14.80 3.05 4.46
CA THR A 198 -15.34 4.31 4.98
C THR A 198 -14.96 4.46 6.44
N LEU A 199 -14.24 5.52 6.77
CA LEU A 199 -13.86 5.88 8.14
C LEU A 199 -14.80 6.97 8.65
N LEU A 200 -15.34 6.80 9.86
CA LEU A 200 -16.27 7.72 10.50
C LEU A 200 -15.70 8.21 11.83
N TYR A 201 -15.43 9.50 11.92
CA TYR A 201 -14.82 10.13 13.09
C TYR A 201 -15.83 10.99 13.86
N ALA A 202 -16.15 10.63 15.09
CA ALA A 202 -16.93 11.48 16.00
C ALA A 202 -16.11 12.72 16.42
N ASP A 203 -14.84 12.53 16.77
CA ASP A 203 -13.85 13.60 16.93
C ASP A 203 -13.06 13.76 15.61
N ARG A 204 -13.28 14.88 14.92
CA ARG A 204 -12.62 15.17 13.65
C ARG A 204 -11.08 15.26 13.76
N LEU A 205 -10.56 15.64 14.94
CA LEU A 205 -9.12 15.66 15.19
C LEU A 205 -8.51 14.25 15.25
N ALA A 206 -9.32 13.22 15.55
CA ALA A 206 -8.85 11.83 15.57
C ALA A 206 -8.29 11.42 14.20
N LEU A 207 -8.88 11.86 13.08
CA LEU A 207 -8.32 11.62 11.75
C LEU A 207 -6.84 12.03 11.63
N LEU A 208 -6.49 13.23 12.10
CA LEU A 208 -5.10 13.71 12.03
C LEU A 208 -4.17 12.96 13.00
N ARG A 209 -4.71 12.52 14.15
CA ARG A 209 -3.97 11.69 15.11
C ARG A 209 -3.70 10.32 14.53
N ASP A 210 -4.67 9.71 13.85
CA ASP A 210 -4.54 8.40 13.22
C ASP A 210 -3.53 8.43 12.08
N LEU A 211 -3.59 9.41 11.19
CA LEU A 211 -2.59 9.60 10.14
C LEU A 211 -1.17 9.74 10.73
N ARG A 212 -1.04 10.48 11.83
CA ARG A 212 0.25 10.61 12.53
C ARG A 212 0.68 9.31 13.19
N ALA A 213 -0.25 8.59 13.82
CA ALA A 213 0.01 7.33 14.49
C ALA A 213 0.39 6.21 13.52
N ALA A 214 -0.15 6.26 12.29
CA ALA A 214 0.23 5.36 11.21
C ALA A 214 1.56 5.71 10.53
N GLY A 215 2.14 6.89 10.80
CA GLY A 215 3.31 7.40 10.10
C GLY A 215 3.00 8.02 8.72
N GLU A 216 1.72 8.30 8.45
CA GLU A 216 1.19 8.75 7.16
C GLU A 216 1.05 10.28 7.06
N THR A 217 1.99 11.02 7.67
CA THR A 217 2.03 12.47 7.52
C THR A 217 2.75 12.89 6.26
N ASN A 218 2.44 14.12 5.79
CA ASN A 218 2.90 14.63 4.50
C ASN A 218 4.43 14.60 4.33
N ALA A 219 4.91 13.83 3.37
CA ALA A 219 6.31 13.72 2.98
C ALA A 219 6.55 14.10 1.50
N VAL A 220 5.59 14.76 0.85
CA VAL A 220 5.75 15.26 -0.52
C VAL A 220 6.90 16.24 -0.58
N SER A 221 7.78 16.11 -1.55
CA SER A 221 8.97 16.97 -1.69
C SER A 221 8.63 18.44 -1.90
N LEU A 222 7.52 18.70 -2.62
CA LEU A 222 7.01 20.06 -2.91
C LEU A 222 6.10 20.62 -1.80
N ARG A 223 5.98 19.96 -0.64
CA ARG A 223 5.19 20.48 0.48
C ARG A 223 5.72 21.83 0.95
N ASP A 224 4.85 22.71 1.39
CA ASP A 224 5.27 23.89 2.14
C ASP A 224 5.89 23.45 3.49
N ARG A 225 7.10 23.89 3.77
CA ARG A 225 7.85 23.58 5.01
C ARG A 225 7.63 24.63 6.10
N ARG A 226 6.94 25.72 5.81
CA ARG A 226 6.58 26.74 6.79
C ARG A 226 5.52 26.19 7.76
N ILE A 227 5.49 26.77 8.94
CA ILE A 227 4.43 26.47 9.92
C ILE A 227 3.11 27.01 9.33
N PRO A 228 2.10 26.15 9.16
CA PRO A 228 0.81 26.57 8.61
C PRO A 228 0.09 27.52 9.58
N PRO A 229 -0.82 28.36 9.06
CA PRO A 229 -1.70 29.17 9.92
C PRO A 229 -2.43 28.30 10.94
N ARG A 230 -2.54 28.77 12.19
CA ARG A 230 -3.20 28.02 13.29
C ARG A 230 -4.65 27.63 12.95
N ALA A 231 -5.33 28.46 12.15
CA ALA A 231 -6.71 28.24 11.73
C ALA A 231 -6.87 27.15 10.64
N LEU A 232 -5.79 26.75 9.93
CA LEU A 232 -5.88 25.86 8.77
C LEU A 232 -6.55 24.52 9.09
N PHE A 233 -6.01 23.79 10.04
CA PHE A 233 -6.54 22.47 10.38
C PHE A 233 -7.94 22.53 11.00
N PRO A 234 -8.26 23.43 11.94
CA PRO A 234 -9.62 23.60 12.41
C PRO A 234 -10.62 23.93 11.30
N ALA A 235 -10.29 24.84 10.39
CA ALA A 235 -11.14 25.20 9.26
C ALA A 235 -11.36 24.02 8.30
N ALA A 236 -10.27 23.32 7.92
CA ALA A 236 -10.36 22.14 7.05
C ALA A 236 -11.22 21.04 7.69
N LEU A 237 -10.99 20.73 8.96
CA LEU A 237 -11.75 19.70 9.67
C LEU A 237 -13.23 20.06 9.81
N ALA A 238 -13.56 21.35 9.96
CA ALA A 238 -14.95 21.82 9.99
C ALA A 238 -15.68 21.56 8.66
N ASN A 239 -14.96 21.59 7.54
CA ASN A 239 -15.50 21.39 6.18
C ASN A 239 -15.56 19.92 5.74
N LEU A 240 -15.12 18.97 6.58
CA LEU A 240 -15.27 17.56 6.23
C LEU A 240 -16.73 17.15 6.12
N PRO A 241 -17.10 16.33 5.11
CA PRO A 241 -18.45 15.79 4.98
C PRO A 241 -18.90 15.11 6.27
N ASN A 242 -20.16 15.33 6.61
CA ASN A 242 -20.78 14.77 7.80
C ASN A 242 -21.75 13.65 7.43
N ARG A 243 -21.68 12.53 8.13
CA ARG A 243 -22.66 11.46 8.11
C ARG A 243 -23.05 11.11 9.55
N ASP A 244 -24.30 11.34 9.90
CA ASP A 244 -24.86 11.04 11.23
C ASP A 244 -24.03 11.64 12.40
N GLY A 245 -23.65 12.92 12.27
CA GLY A 245 -22.86 13.65 13.26
C GLY A 245 -21.34 13.34 13.24
N ARG A 246 -20.88 12.45 12.35
CA ARG A 246 -19.48 12.03 12.24
C ARG A 246 -18.83 12.54 10.96
N ALA A 247 -17.58 12.97 11.01
CA ALA A 247 -16.83 13.27 9.82
C ALA A 247 -16.57 11.97 9.04
N ARG A 248 -16.91 11.99 7.74
CA ARG A 248 -16.67 10.87 6.83
C ARG A 248 -15.41 11.09 6.03
N VAL A 249 -14.58 10.07 5.95
CA VAL A 249 -13.38 10.03 5.11
C VAL A 249 -13.30 8.68 4.42
N THR A 250 -12.91 8.68 3.14
CA THR A 250 -12.82 7.48 2.34
C THR A 250 -11.35 7.06 2.17
N LEU A 251 -11.05 5.79 2.40
CA LEU A 251 -9.80 5.15 2.05
C LEU A 251 -10.07 4.12 0.95
N ARG A 252 -9.56 4.38 -0.25
CA ARG A 252 -9.62 3.45 -1.38
C ARG A 252 -8.29 2.73 -1.51
N LEU A 253 -8.31 1.41 -1.49
CA LEU A 253 -7.13 0.57 -1.54
C LEU A 253 -7.05 -0.10 -2.91
N ALA A 254 -5.99 0.16 -3.67
CA ALA A 254 -5.64 -0.70 -4.79
C ALA A 254 -5.03 -1.97 -4.20
N MET A 255 -5.69 -3.08 -4.45
CA MET A 255 -5.21 -4.43 -4.13
C MET A 255 -4.55 -5.00 -5.36
N MET A 256 -3.30 -5.40 -5.23
CA MET A 256 -2.45 -5.84 -6.34
C MET A 256 -1.98 -7.27 -6.09
N THR A 257 -2.18 -8.13 -7.07
CA THR A 257 -1.74 -9.52 -7.06
C THR A 257 -0.91 -9.80 -8.31
N GLY A 258 0.22 -10.46 -8.14
CA GLY A 258 1.07 -10.84 -9.27
C GLY A 258 1.95 -12.04 -8.95
N TRP A 259 2.19 -12.89 -9.92
CA TRP A 259 3.03 -14.07 -9.76
C TRP A 259 4.42 -13.86 -10.38
N ALA A 260 5.46 -14.32 -9.73
CA ALA A 260 6.75 -14.41 -10.38
C ALA A 260 6.66 -15.43 -11.54
N PRO A 261 7.16 -15.10 -12.75
CA PRO A 261 7.08 -16.00 -13.89
C PRO A 261 7.69 -17.38 -13.63
N SER A 262 7.02 -18.42 -14.13
CA SER A 262 7.49 -19.80 -14.07
C SER A 262 7.20 -20.51 -15.39
N PRO A 263 8.07 -21.43 -15.84
CA PRO A 263 7.79 -22.26 -17.01
C PRO A 263 6.56 -23.15 -16.86
N THR A 264 6.13 -23.43 -15.63
CA THR A 264 4.97 -24.29 -15.32
C THR A 264 3.64 -23.55 -15.26
N GLN A 265 3.65 -22.21 -15.37
CA GLN A 265 2.43 -21.41 -15.35
C GLN A 265 1.58 -21.64 -16.60
N GLN A 266 0.27 -21.62 -16.40
CA GLN A 266 -0.69 -21.69 -17.50
C GLN A 266 -0.44 -20.54 -18.49
N GLN A 267 -0.28 -20.90 -19.74
CA GLN A 267 -0.18 -19.94 -20.83
C GLN A 267 -1.56 -19.74 -21.46
N PRO A 268 -1.90 -18.51 -21.89
CA PRO A 268 -3.13 -18.30 -22.64
C PRO A 268 -3.15 -19.22 -23.87
N LEU A 269 -4.25 -19.91 -24.08
CA LEU A 269 -4.46 -20.70 -25.27
C LEU A 269 -4.47 -19.80 -26.52
N LYS A 270 -3.92 -20.28 -27.63
CA LYS A 270 -3.96 -19.52 -28.89
C LYS A 270 -5.42 -19.26 -29.31
N PRO A 271 -5.75 -18.09 -29.83
CA PRO A 271 -7.08 -17.83 -30.35
C PRO A 271 -7.50 -18.95 -31.35
N GLY A 272 -8.69 -19.48 -31.19
CA GLY A 272 -9.22 -20.58 -32.05
C GLY A 272 -8.81 -22.00 -31.60
N SER A 273 -8.08 -22.17 -30.49
CA SER A 273 -7.68 -23.50 -29.99
C SER A 273 -8.72 -24.15 -29.04
N ALA A 274 -9.89 -23.54 -28.87
CA ALA A 274 -10.95 -24.10 -28.03
C ALA A 274 -11.43 -25.44 -28.62
N THR A 275 -11.29 -26.53 -27.83
CA THR A 275 -11.69 -27.89 -28.22
C THR A 275 -13.08 -28.28 -27.74
N ALA A 276 -13.69 -27.47 -26.86
CA ALA A 276 -15.02 -27.67 -26.32
C ALA A 276 -15.96 -26.54 -26.73
N SER A 277 -17.18 -26.90 -27.16
CA SER A 277 -18.25 -25.94 -27.47
C SER A 277 -18.96 -25.55 -26.17
N LEU A 278 -19.10 -24.23 -25.93
CA LEU A 278 -19.89 -23.72 -24.81
C LEU A 278 -21.36 -24.20 -24.90
N ALA A 279 -21.90 -24.28 -26.13
CA ALA A 279 -23.26 -24.78 -26.39
C ALA A 279 -23.43 -26.24 -25.93
N ASP A 280 -22.40 -27.08 -26.13
CA ASP A 280 -22.46 -28.49 -25.75
C ASP A 280 -22.27 -28.65 -24.22
N ALA A 281 -21.47 -27.79 -23.57
CA ALA A 281 -21.32 -27.77 -22.14
C ALA A 281 -22.64 -27.38 -21.42
N LEU A 282 -23.33 -26.36 -21.94
CA LEU A 282 -24.62 -25.90 -21.41
C LEU A 282 -25.78 -26.87 -21.63
N ARG A 283 -25.67 -27.83 -22.59
CA ARG A 283 -26.69 -28.87 -22.79
C ARG A 283 -26.51 -30.08 -21.88
N ARG A 284 -25.35 -30.20 -21.23
CA ARG A 284 -25.01 -31.32 -20.33
C ARG A 284 -25.21 -31.00 -18.86
N SER A 285 -25.51 -29.75 -18.51
CA SER A 285 -25.95 -29.29 -17.18
C SER A 285 -27.49 -29.18 -17.13
#